data_975dee80d48c6859a41293a2c49ee84a
#
_entry.id   975dee80d48c6859a41293a2c49ee84a
#
_cell.length_a   1.000
_cell.length_b   1.000
_cell.length_c   1.000
_cell.angle_alpha   90.00
_cell.angle_beta   90.00
_cell.angle_gamma   90.00
#
_symmetry.space_group_name_H-M   'P 1'
#
loop_
_entity.id
_entity.type
_entity.pdbx_description
1 polymer ?
#
loop_
_entity_poly.entity_id
_entity_poly.type
_entity_poly.pdbx_seq_one_letter_code
_entity_poly.pdbx_strand_id
1 'polypeptide(L)'
;MKIYTEKSLRDFEFWSGAKDTVKYLTPCELDQIESILEECYPEGMDETAINDFFWFEEDTIAEWLGYDSFEDIMKEQEEEEQ
;
A
#
# COMPACT_ATOMS: atom_id res chain seq x y z
N MET A 1 2.50 9.60 8.07
CA MET A 1 3.76 9.37 7.34
C MET A 1 4.07 10.54 6.46
N LYS A 2 5.33 10.93 6.45
CA LYS A 2 5.76 11.98 5.54
C LYS A 2 6.54 11.40 4.39
N ILE A 3 6.05 11.65 3.19
CA ILE A 3 6.83 11.53 1.98
C ILE A 3 7.51 12.88 1.84
N TYR A 4 8.57 13.00 1.08
CA TYR A 4 9.26 14.28 0.91
C TYR A 4 8.33 15.41 0.46
N THR A 5 7.23 15.07 -0.19
CA THR A 5 6.24 16.05 -0.63
C THR A 5 5.10 16.24 0.38
N GLU A 6 5.17 15.60 1.52
CA GLU A 6 4.16 15.61 2.59
C GLU A 6 2.78 15.11 2.14
N LYS A 7 2.74 14.28 1.11
CA LYS A 7 1.49 13.67 0.65
C LYS A 7 1.17 12.43 1.47
N SER A 8 -0.14 12.16 1.64
CA SER A 8 -0.57 10.88 2.21
C SER A 8 -0.56 9.82 1.10
N LEU A 9 -0.63 8.55 1.49
CA LEU A 9 -0.69 7.47 0.49
C LEU A 9 -1.94 7.52 -0.36
N ARG A 10 -3.02 8.10 0.17
CA ARG A 10 -4.25 8.27 -0.62
C ARG A 10 -4.05 9.20 -1.81
N ASP A 11 -3.18 10.18 -1.68
CA ASP A 11 -2.92 11.16 -2.71
C ASP A 11 -1.70 10.84 -3.56
N PHE A 12 -0.98 9.77 -3.20
CA PHE A 12 0.24 9.38 -3.91
C PHE A 12 -0.10 8.79 -5.27
N GLU A 13 0.59 9.24 -6.30
CA GLU A 13 0.42 8.70 -7.65
C GLU A 13 1.41 7.55 -7.87
N PHE A 14 0.89 6.33 -7.82
CA PHE A 14 1.70 5.14 -8.08
C PHE A 14 1.88 4.94 -9.58
N TRP A 15 2.98 4.26 -9.93
CA TRP A 15 3.27 3.99 -11.33
C TRP A 15 3.66 2.52 -11.53
N SER A 16 3.57 2.06 -12.80
CA SER A 16 3.92 0.68 -13.19
C SER A 16 3.18 -0.36 -12.36
N GLY A 17 3.86 -1.40 -11.90
CA GLY A 17 3.24 -2.50 -11.16
C GLY A 17 2.62 -2.11 -9.83
N ALA A 18 3.16 -1.09 -9.17
CA ALA A 18 2.61 -0.62 -7.91
C ALA A 18 1.19 -0.08 -8.07
N LYS A 19 0.90 0.54 -9.19
CA LYS A 19 -0.43 1.05 -9.48
C LYS A 19 -1.46 -0.09 -9.50
N ASP A 20 -1.08 -1.23 -10.05
CA ASP A 20 -1.96 -2.39 -10.08
C ASP A 20 -2.17 -2.98 -8.68
N THR A 21 -1.14 -2.97 -7.85
CA THR A 21 -1.26 -3.44 -6.47
C THR A 21 -2.22 -2.57 -5.68
N VAL A 22 -2.05 -1.26 -5.77
CA VAL A 22 -2.80 -0.30 -4.96
C VAL A 22 -4.29 -0.28 -5.32
N LYS A 23 -4.64 -0.59 -6.56
CA LYS A 23 -6.05 -0.58 -6.96
C LYS A 23 -6.90 -1.60 -6.20
N TYR A 24 -6.27 -2.64 -5.63
CA TYR A 24 -6.98 -3.62 -4.82
C TYR A 24 -7.08 -3.23 -3.35
N LEU A 25 -6.51 -2.09 -2.96
CA LEU A 25 -6.50 -1.64 -1.58
C LEU A 25 -7.52 -0.53 -1.37
N THR A 26 -8.25 -0.59 -0.25
CA THR A 26 -9.18 0.48 0.12
C THR A 26 -8.41 1.65 0.74
N PRO A 27 -9.01 2.85 0.79
CA PRO A 27 -8.37 3.96 1.49
C PRO A 27 -8.05 3.66 2.95
N CYS A 28 -8.92 2.89 3.64
CA CYS A 28 -8.65 2.49 5.02
C CYS A 28 -7.41 1.60 5.12
N GLU A 29 -7.25 0.70 4.16
CA GLU A 29 -6.09 -0.18 4.13
C GLU A 29 -4.81 0.61 3.84
N LEU A 30 -4.88 1.60 2.97
CA LEU A 30 -3.75 2.48 2.71
C LEU A 30 -3.35 3.24 3.98
N ASP A 31 -4.33 3.70 4.76
CA ASP A 31 -4.05 4.37 6.02
C ASP A 31 -3.37 3.45 7.02
N GLN A 32 -3.78 2.19 7.08
CA GLN A 32 -3.15 1.20 7.96
C GLN A 32 -1.70 0.97 7.58
N ILE A 33 -1.43 0.81 6.28
CA ILE A 33 -0.07 0.64 5.78
C ILE A 33 0.75 1.88 6.06
N GLU A 34 0.18 3.06 5.86
CA GLU A 34 0.86 4.31 6.13
C GLU A 34 1.31 4.40 7.59
N SER A 35 0.42 4.03 8.52
CA SER A 35 0.75 4.04 9.95
C SER A 35 1.90 3.10 10.28
N ILE A 36 1.91 1.91 9.67
CA ILE A 36 2.98 0.95 9.90
C ILE A 36 4.30 1.47 9.32
N LEU A 37 4.25 2.04 8.13
CA LEU A 37 5.45 2.62 7.51
C LEU A 37 5.99 3.78 8.32
N GLU A 38 5.14 4.57 8.97
CA GLU A 38 5.58 5.64 9.85
C GLU A 38 6.38 5.11 11.03
N GLU A 39 5.99 3.97 11.56
CA GLU A 39 6.73 3.34 12.66
C GLU A 39 8.05 2.75 12.18
N CYS A 40 8.07 2.19 10.97
CA CYS A 40 9.29 1.60 10.41
C CYS A 40 10.26 2.65 9.88
N TYR A 41 9.75 3.75 9.37
CA TYR A 41 10.53 4.80 8.73
C TYR A 41 10.13 6.16 9.28
N PRO A 42 10.51 6.48 10.53
CA PRO A 42 10.08 7.73 11.17
C PRO A 42 10.49 8.99 10.40
N GLU A 43 11.54 8.90 9.61
CA GLU A 43 12.02 10.04 8.82
C GLU A 43 11.30 10.17 7.48
N GLY A 44 10.42 9.21 7.16
CA GLY A 44 9.69 9.18 5.91
C GLY A 44 10.41 8.36 4.85
N MET A 45 9.80 8.26 3.68
CA MET A 45 10.34 7.51 2.54
C MET A 45 10.24 8.39 1.30
N ASP A 46 11.18 8.21 0.36
CA ASP A 46 11.06 8.92 -0.91
C ASP A 46 10.03 8.22 -1.81
N GLU A 47 9.64 8.90 -2.88
CA GLU A 47 8.60 8.41 -3.78
C GLU A 47 8.96 7.07 -4.42
N THR A 48 10.20 6.90 -4.83
CA THR A 48 10.64 5.66 -5.45
C THR A 48 10.58 4.50 -4.47
N ALA A 49 11.03 4.72 -3.24
CA ALA A 49 11.01 3.67 -2.22
C ALA A 49 9.58 3.24 -1.91
N ILE A 50 8.65 4.18 -1.82
CA ILE A 50 7.25 3.89 -1.57
C ILE A 50 6.65 3.10 -2.74
N ASN A 51 6.89 3.54 -3.97
CA ASN A 51 6.38 2.84 -5.13
C ASN A 51 6.92 1.42 -5.22
N ASP A 52 8.22 1.24 -4.98
CA ASP A 52 8.84 -0.08 -5.01
C ASP A 52 8.26 -0.97 -3.90
N PHE A 53 7.99 -0.43 -2.74
CA PHE A 53 7.38 -1.18 -1.65
C PHE A 53 6.06 -1.78 -2.09
N PHE A 54 5.19 -1.00 -2.69
CA PHE A 54 3.89 -1.49 -3.15
C PHE A 54 4.01 -2.40 -4.37
N TRP A 55 5.08 -2.30 -5.11
CA TRP A 55 5.30 -3.14 -6.28
C TRP A 55 5.84 -4.52 -5.93
N PHE A 56 6.84 -4.56 -5.05
CA PHE A 56 7.58 -5.80 -4.79
C PHE A 56 7.26 -6.48 -3.47
N GLU A 57 6.61 -5.78 -2.54
CA GLU A 57 6.34 -6.28 -1.20
C GLU A 57 4.87 -6.61 -0.97
N GLU A 58 4.22 -7.18 -1.98
CA GLU A 58 2.80 -7.54 -1.89
C GLU A 58 2.51 -8.49 -0.72
N ASP A 59 3.39 -9.47 -0.50
CA ASP A 59 3.22 -10.42 0.59
C ASP A 59 3.28 -9.73 1.95
N THR A 60 4.18 -8.77 2.10
CA THR A 60 4.30 -8.00 3.33
C THR A 60 3.05 -7.16 3.57
N ILE A 61 2.53 -6.54 2.51
CA ILE A 61 1.30 -5.75 2.59
C ILE A 61 0.14 -6.63 3.06
N ALA A 62 0.00 -7.82 2.47
CA ALA A 62 -1.07 -8.73 2.85
C ALA A 62 -0.94 -9.15 4.31
N GLU A 63 0.26 -9.48 4.74
CA GLU A 63 0.50 -9.86 6.14
C GLU A 63 0.13 -8.74 7.10
N TRP A 64 0.51 -7.51 6.77
CA TRP A 64 0.21 -6.36 7.63
C TRP A 64 -1.29 -6.10 7.73
N LEU A 65 -2.04 -6.44 6.69
CA LEU A 65 -3.50 -6.24 6.68
C LEU A 65 -4.26 -7.44 7.23
N GLY A 66 -3.56 -8.51 7.60
CA GLY A 66 -4.18 -9.68 8.20
C GLY A 66 -4.65 -10.73 7.22
N TYR A 67 -4.15 -10.70 6.00
CA TYR A 67 -4.46 -11.71 4.99
C TYR A 67 -3.34 -12.73 4.89
N ASP A 68 -3.66 -13.93 4.44
CA ASP A 68 -2.66 -14.97 4.23
C ASP A 68 -1.79 -14.69 3.01
N SER A 69 -2.39 -14.09 1.98
CA SER A 69 -1.65 -13.72 0.75
C SER A 69 -2.33 -12.56 0.08
N PHE A 70 -1.63 -11.94 -0.86
CA PHE A 70 -2.21 -10.84 -1.62
C PHE A 70 -3.35 -11.31 -2.53
N GLU A 71 -3.34 -12.58 -2.92
CA GLU A 71 -4.43 -13.15 -3.69
C GLU A 71 -5.76 -13.07 -2.94
N ASP A 72 -5.72 -13.21 -1.62
CA ASP A 72 -6.92 -13.09 -0.80
C ASP A 72 -7.50 -11.68 -0.85
N ILE A 73 -6.63 -10.66 -0.89
CA ILE A 73 -7.05 -9.28 -1.04
C ILE A 73 -7.75 -9.10 -2.39
N MET A 74 -7.15 -9.61 -3.44
CA MET A 74 -7.70 -9.49 -4.78
C MET A 74 -9.07 -10.17 -4.90
N LYS A 75 -9.22 -11.33 -4.29
CA LYS A 75 -10.49 -12.06 -4.30
C LYS A 75 -11.59 -11.29 -3.58
N GLU A 76 -11.27 -10.70 -2.44
CA GLU A 76 -12.25 -9.91 -1.70
C GLU A 76 -12.75 -8.71 -2.50
N GLN A 77 -11.84 -8.02 -3.16
CA GLN A 77 -12.21 -6.86 -3.97
C GLN A 77 -13.07 -7.26 -5.16
N GLU A 78 -12.76 -8.39 -5.78
CA GLU A 78 -13.55 -8.89 -6.90
C GLU A 78 -14.97 -9.27 -6.46
N GLU A 79 -15.10 -9.88 -5.28
CA GLU A 79 -16.40 -10.24 -4.74
C GLU A 79 -17.25 -9.02 -4.40
N GLU A 80 -16.63 -7.98 -3.88
CA GLU A 80 -17.34 -6.75 -3.52
C GLU A 80 -17.83 -5.97 -4.72
N GLU A 81 -17.18 -6.10 -5.85
CA GLU A 81 -17.58 -5.40 -7.06
C GLU A 81 -18.80 -6.01 -7.75
N GLN A 82 -19.22 -7.16 -7.30
CA GLN A 82 -20.41 -7.82 -7.82
C GLN A 82 -21.64 -7.45 -7.00
#